data_711b684cf62c3de4cb6bb4d6db26c426
#
_entry.id   711b684cf62c3de4cb6bb4d6db26c426
#
_cell.length_a   1.000
_cell.length_b   1.000
_cell.length_c   1.000
_cell.angle_alpha   90.00
_cell.angle_beta   90.00
_cell.angle_gamma   90.00
#
_symmetry.space_group_name_H-M   'P 1'
#
loop_
_entity.id
_entity.type
_entity.pdbx_description
1 polymer ?
#
loop_
_entity_poly.entity_id
_entity_poly.type
_entity_poly.pdbx_seq_one_letter_code
_entity_poly.pdbx_strand_id
1 'polypeptide(L)'
;MKRRLLVVLSTLFLSSLIVVNAQTSLAGHSYHHPNIMAAELNEATKDMDKKVAEAKKKAIAEGEKKKGRKLTADEIAKIDKELKEKVEQINAMKKGMKTALTIEFIDNKNLVVKPDIIINDAALKAAGMGWLKRKALKAALALAPKSEKGTYIVKGNMVIMTDSNNEKDTMTISQDGKYLTGKFDAKTPFKLTRTK
;
A
#
# COMPACT_ATOMS: atom_id res chain seq x y z
N MET A 1 3.63 53.34 -30.76
CA MET A 1 4.46 52.10 -30.52
C MET A 1 4.06 51.30 -29.29
N LYS A 2 3.66 51.90 -28.14
CA LYS A 2 3.34 51.15 -26.91
C LYS A 2 2.10 50.22 -26.96
N ARG A 3 1.09 50.52 -27.80
CA ARG A 3 -0.13 49.67 -27.90
C ARG A 3 0.11 48.33 -28.67
N ARG A 4 1.02 48.29 -29.61
CA ARG A 4 1.31 47.07 -30.38
C ARG A 4 2.15 46.06 -29.58
N LEU A 5 2.97 46.52 -28.65
CA LEU A 5 3.77 45.65 -27.76
C LEU A 5 2.89 44.94 -26.75
N LEU A 6 1.82 45.59 -26.26
CA LEU A 6 0.92 44.97 -25.26
C LEU A 6 0.04 43.88 -25.84
N VAL A 7 -0.34 44.00 -27.14
CA VAL A 7 -1.12 42.96 -27.84
C VAL A 7 -0.26 41.74 -28.11
N VAL A 8 1.03 41.88 -28.45
CA VAL A 8 1.95 40.76 -28.69
C VAL A 8 2.27 40.04 -27.38
N LEU A 9 2.44 40.77 -26.25
CA LEU A 9 2.62 40.13 -24.96
C LEU A 9 1.36 39.38 -24.48
N SER A 10 0.16 39.94 -24.71
CA SER A 10 -1.07 39.26 -24.32
C SER A 10 -1.36 37.99 -25.14
N THR A 11 -1.00 37.97 -26.42
CA THR A 11 -1.11 36.74 -27.26
C THR A 11 -0.07 35.69 -26.90
N LEU A 12 1.14 36.07 -26.49
CA LEU A 12 2.15 35.16 -25.98
C LEU A 12 1.78 34.60 -24.59
N PHE A 13 1.12 35.36 -23.74
CA PHE A 13 0.64 34.89 -22.43
C PHE A 13 -0.60 34.01 -22.55
N LEU A 14 -1.48 34.24 -23.51
CA LEU A 14 -2.64 33.37 -23.78
C LEU A 14 -2.24 32.05 -24.46
N SER A 15 -1.18 32.04 -25.25
CA SER A 15 -0.70 30.79 -25.87
C SER A 15 0.08 29.89 -24.88
N SER A 16 0.61 30.44 -23.80
CA SER A 16 1.24 29.63 -22.73
C SER A 16 0.22 29.08 -21.71
N LEU A 17 -1.04 29.54 -21.75
CA LEU A 17 -2.13 29.03 -20.91
C LEU A 17 -3.00 27.96 -21.61
N ILE A 18 -2.79 27.70 -22.89
CA ILE A 18 -3.26 26.50 -23.54
C ILE A 18 -2.16 25.43 -23.39
N VAL A 19 -1.76 25.12 -22.18
CA VAL A 19 -1.50 23.74 -21.85
C VAL A 19 -2.86 23.08 -21.96
N VAL A 20 -3.20 22.65 -23.16
CA VAL A 20 -4.19 21.61 -23.35
C VAL A 20 -3.77 20.54 -22.37
N ASN A 21 -4.46 20.46 -21.24
CA ASN A 21 -4.53 19.24 -20.47
C ASN A 21 -5.15 18.22 -21.45
N ALA A 22 -4.33 17.68 -22.32
CA ALA A 22 -4.64 16.46 -23.01
C ALA A 22 -4.84 15.49 -21.83
N GLN A 23 -6.10 15.35 -21.44
CA GLN A 23 -6.51 14.47 -20.36
C GLN A 23 -5.97 13.12 -20.76
N THR A 24 -4.88 12.70 -20.12
CA THR A 24 -4.19 11.46 -20.48
C THR A 24 -5.21 10.35 -20.31
N SER A 25 -5.72 9.84 -21.44
CA SER A 25 -6.66 8.72 -21.38
C SER A 25 -5.91 7.54 -20.79
N LEU A 26 -6.42 7.02 -19.69
CA LEU A 26 -5.91 5.80 -19.06
C LEU A 26 -6.56 4.55 -19.63
N ALA A 27 -7.62 4.68 -20.44
CA ALA A 27 -8.34 3.57 -21.01
C ALA A 27 -7.41 2.60 -21.77
N GLY A 28 -7.53 1.31 -21.46
CA GLY A 28 -6.70 0.26 -22.04
C GLY A 28 -5.29 0.14 -21.42
N HIS A 29 -4.94 0.97 -20.45
CA HIS A 29 -3.63 0.90 -19.77
C HIS A 29 -3.69 0.07 -18.49
N SER A 30 -2.57 -0.58 -18.20
CA SER A 30 -2.38 -1.34 -16.97
C SER A 30 -1.13 -0.88 -16.24
N TYR A 31 -1.22 -0.82 -14.92
CA TYR A 31 -0.12 -0.45 -14.04
C TYR A 31 0.12 -1.55 -13.01
N HIS A 32 1.37 -1.89 -12.75
CA HIS A 32 1.74 -3.01 -11.91
C HIS A 32 2.83 -2.65 -10.90
N HIS A 33 2.75 -3.25 -9.72
CA HIS A 33 3.79 -3.29 -8.71
C HIS A 33 4.01 -4.73 -8.22
N PRO A 34 5.24 -5.27 -8.28
CA PRO A 34 5.48 -6.68 -7.98
C PRO A 34 5.41 -7.03 -6.49
N ASN A 35 5.51 -6.07 -5.60
CA ASN A 35 5.39 -6.27 -4.16
C ASN A 35 5.08 -4.96 -3.43
N ILE A 36 3.81 -4.55 -3.49
CA ILE A 36 3.35 -3.26 -2.95
C ILE A 36 3.53 -3.17 -1.42
N MET A 37 3.45 -4.30 -0.69
CA MET A 37 3.61 -4.36 0.76
C MET A 37 5.07 -4.30 1.23
N ALA A 38 6.06 -4.37 0.33
CA ALA A 38 7.47 -4.41 0.73
C ALA A 38 7.91 -3.16 1.50
N ALA A 39 7.47 -1.97 1.07
CA ALA A 39 7.82 -0.72 1.72
C ALA A 39 7.16 -0.61 3.11
N GLU A 40 5.90 -0.98 3.23
CA GLU A 40 5.16 -0.99 4.49
C GLU A 40 5.74 -2.00 5.49
N LEU A 41 6.04 -3.24 5.05
CA LEU A 41 6.68 -4.24 5.89
C LEU A 41 8.09 -3.81 6.33
N ASN A 42 8.84 -3.12 5.48
CA ASN A 42 10.13 -2.56 5.85
C ASN A 42 9.99 -1.48 6.91
N GLU A 43 9.06 -0.55 6.76
CA GLU A 43 8.81 0.50 7.75
C GLU A 43 8.22 -0.07 9.05
N ALA A 44 7.32 -1.05 8.97
CA ALA A 44 6.78 -1.75 10.14
C ALA A 44 7.86 -2.48 10.94
N THR A 45 8.88 -3.02 10.25
CA THR A 45 10.01 -3.73 10.90
C THR A 45 11.17 -2.81 11.28
N LYS A 46 11.14 -1.54 10.91
CA LYS A 46 12.11 -0.55 11.35
C LYS A 46 11.96 -0.33 12.86
N ASP A 47 13.09 -0.24 13.54
CA ASP A 47 13.14 -0.07 15.02
C ASP A 47 12.31 -1.13 15.79
N MET A 48 12.27 -2.37 15.27
CA MET A 48 11.47 -3.46 15.84
C MET A 48 11.78 -3.68 17.33
N ASP A 49 13.05 -3.65 17.73
CA ASP A 49 13.46 -3.85 19.13
C ASP A 49 12.86 -2.78 20.05
N LYS A 50 12.85 -1.51 19.60
CA LYS A 50 12.22 -0.42 20.34
C LYS A 50 10.71 -0.62 20.45
N LYS A 51 10.04 -0.96 19.36
CA LYS A 51 8.60 -1.24 19.32
C LYS A 51 8.22 -2.41 20.23
N VAL A 52 9.04 -3.46 20.24
CA VAL A 52 8.85 -4.62 21.15
C VAL A 52 9.02 -4.23 22.61
N ALA A 53 10.04 -3.42 22.94
CA ALA A 53 10.24 -2.94 24.29
C ALA A 53 9.08 -2.05 24.78
N GLU A 54 8.55 -1.18 23.93
CA GLU A 54 7.38 -0.35 24.24
C GLU A 54 6.10 -1.21 24.40
N ALA A 55 5.88 -2.18 23.50
CA ALA A 55 4.76 -3.11 23.59
C ALA A 55 4.80 -3.96 24.87
N LYS A 56 6.00 -4.42 25.27
CA LYS A 56 6.21 -5.14 26.54
C LYS A 56 5.83 -4.29 27.73
N LYS A 57 6.32 -3.04 27.81
CA LYS A 57 5.99 -2.11 28.90
C LYS A 57 4.47 -1.90 29.00
N LYS A 58 3.82 -1.68 27.85
CA LYS A 58 2.36 -1.49 27.79
C LYS A 58 1.60 -2.75 28.25
N ALA A 59 1.98 -3.92 27.76
CA ALA A 59 1.35 -5.19 28.13
C ALA A 59 1.47 -5.50 29.63
N ILE A 60 2.63 -5.21 30.24
CA ILE A 60 2.85 -5.36 31.69
C ILE A 60 1.93 -4.41 32.44
N ALA A 61 1.92 -3.11 32.10
CA ALA A 61 1.10 -2.11 32.78
C ALA A 61 -0.41 -2.44 32.70
N GLU A 62 -0.90 -2.86 31.52
CA GLU A 62 -2.28 -3.29 31.34
C GLU A 62 -2.61 -4.56 32.13
N GLY A 63 -1.69 -5.53 32.18
CA GLY A 63 -1.82 -6.76 32.97
C GLY A 63 -1.90 -6.48 34.46
N GLU A 64 -1.04 -5.62 34.99
CA GLU A 64 -1.04 -5.19 36.37
C GLU A 64 -2.31 -4.43 36.76
N LYS A 65 -2.76 -3.52 35.90
CA LYS A 65 -4.03 -2.80 36.07
C LYS A 65 -5.23 -3.74 36.16
N LYS A 66 -5.29 -4.74 35.25
CA LYS A 66 -6.40 -5.72 35.23
C LYS A 66 -6.40 -6.61 36.47
N LYS A 67 -5.24 -6.95 37.01
CA LYS A 67 -5.11 -7.87 38.14
C LYS A 67 -5.05 -7.18 39.50
N GLY A 68 -4.92 -5.85 39.52
CA GLY A 68 -4.76 -5.09 40.77
C GLY A 68 -3.46 -5.41 41.54
N ARG A 69 -2.49 -6.07 40.89
CA ARG A 69 -1.19 -6.43 41.47
C ARG A 69 -0.09 -6.47 40.41
N LYS A 70 1.17 -6.45 40.86
CA LYS A 70 2.32 -6.67 39.97
C LYS A 70 2.26 -8.06 39.32
N LEU A 71 2.69 -8.14 38.05
CA LEU A 71 2.81 -9.42 37.36
C LEU A 71 3.97 -10.25 37.92
N THR A 72 3.77 -11.57 37.99
CA THR A 72 4.84 -12.51 38.37
C THR A 72 5.85 -12.68 37.20
N ALA A 73 7.02 -13.23 37.52
CA ALA A 73 8.04 -13.55 36.53
C ALA A 73 7.51 -14.44 35.41
N ASP A 74 6.68 -15.44 35.72
CA ASP A 74 6.07 -16.35 34.75
C ASP A 74 5.08 -15.63 33.82
N GLU A 75 4.32 -14.67 34.34
CA GLU A 75 3.39 -13.87 33.58
C GLU A 75 4.13 -12.94 32.58
N ILE A 76 5.25 -12.36 33.04
CA ILE A 76 6.13 -11.54 32.19
C ILE A 76 6.79 -12.43 31.11
N ALA A 77 7.26 -13.63 31.45
CA ALA A 77 7.83 -14.56 30.48
C ALA A 77 6.85 -14.99 29.41
N LYS A 78 5.55 -15.11 29.72
CA LYS A 78 4.50 -15.35 28.73
C LYS A 78 4.37 -14.18 27.74
N ILE A 79 4.38 -12.94 28.24
CA ILE A 79 4.36 -11.74 27.40
C ILE A 79 5.58 -11.72 26.47
N ASP A 80 6.76 -11.99 26.98
CA ASP A 80 7.99 -12.06 26.18
C ASP A 80 7.91 -13.11 25.08
N LYS A 81 7.39 -14.30 25.39
CA LYS A 81 7.20 -15.37 24.42
C LYS A 81 6.22 -14.95 23.31
N GLU A 82 5.08 -14.37 23.68
CA GLU A 82 4.08 -13.92 22.70
C GLU A 82 4.63 -12.82 21.77
N LEU A 83 5.38 -11.86 22.32
CA LEU A 83 6.01 -10.80 21.53
C LEU A 83 7.07 -11.37 20.58
N LYS A 84 7.90 -12.29 21.07
CA LYS A 84 8.89 -12.99 20.22
C LYS A 84 8.22 -13.74 19.06
N GLU A 85 7.16 -14.50 19.34
CA GLU A 85 6.40 -15.21 18.30
C GLU A 85 5.80 -14.26 17.26
N LYS A 86 5.29 -13.10 17.68
CA LYS A 86 4.79 -12.06 16.76
C LYS A 86 5.89 -11.50 15.86
N VAL A 87 7.06 -11.20 16.41
CA VAL A 87 8.23 -10.73 15.64
C VAL A 87 8.67 -11.77 14.62
N GLU A 88 8.75 -13.02 15.02
CA GLU A 88 9.10 -14.14 14.13
C GLU A 88 8.08 -14.28 12.99
N GLN A 89 6.78 -14.14 13.28
CA GLN A 89 5.72 -14.15 12.25
C GLN A 89 5.87 -13.01 11.25
N ILE A 90 6.07 -11.77 11.73
CA ILE A 90 6.26 -10.60 10.85
C ILE A 90 7.48 -10.81 9.96
N ASN A 91 8.60 -11.28 10.51
CA ASN A 91 9.80 -11.56 9.74
C ASN A 91 9.61 -12.70 8.72
N ALA A 92 8.83 -13.73 9.08
CA ALA A 92 8.47 -14.82 8.17
C ALA A 92 7.61 -14.31 7.00
N MET A 93 6.61 -13.48 7.29
CA MET A 93 5.76 -12.87 6.27
C MET A 93 6.58 -11.98 5.32
N LYS A 94 7.46 -11.14 5.86
CA LYS A 94 8.36 -10.30 5.06
C LYS A 94 9.22 -11.11 4.08
N LYS A 95 9.70 -12.28 4.49
CA LYS A 95 10.54 -13.16 3.66
C LYS A 95 9.73 -14.03 2.69
N GLY A 96 8.55 -14.47 3.12
CA GLY A 96 7.78 -15.50 2.42
C GLY A 96 6.54 -15.01 1.70
N MET A 97 6.19 -13.73 1.80
CA MET A 97 5.00 -13.17 1.14
C MET A 97 5.38 -12.00 0.25
N LYS A 98 4.73 -11.93 -0.91
CA LYS A 98 4.75 -10.77 -1.78
C LYS A 98 3.32 -10.45 -2.16
N THR A 99 2.97 -9.19 -2.22
CA THR A 99 1.67 -8.73 -2.69
C THR A 99 1.88 -7.90 -3.93
N ALA A 100 1.68 -8.49 -5.09
CA ALA A 100 1.64 -7.76 -6.35
C ALA A 100 0.29 -7.05 -6.46
N LEU A 101 0.28 -5.90 -7.12
CA LEU A 101 -0.93 -5.13 -7.40
C LEU A 101 -0.93 -4.74 -8.88
N THR A 102 -2.03 -5.03 -9.55
CA THR A 102 -2.28 -4.53 -10.91
C THR A 102 -3.56 -3.71 -10.93
N ILE A 103 -3.50 -2.54 -11.54
CA ILE A 103 -4.68 -1.70 -11.84
C ILE A 103 -4.84 -1.66 -13.34
N GLU A 104 -5.98 -2.11 -13.84
CA GLU A 104 -6.35 -2.09 -15.26
C GLU A 104 -7.45 -1.07 -15.49
N PHE A 105 -7.19 -0.08 -16.30
CA PHE A 105 -8.18 0.90 -16.75
C PHE A 105 -8.88 0.36 -18.01
N ILE A 106 -10.08 -0.16 -17.83
CA ILE A 106 -10.82 -0.89 -18.88
C ILE A 106 -11.28 0.07 -19.98
N ASP A 107 -11.87 1.18 -19.55
CA ASP A 107 -12.37 2.25 -20.43
C ASP A 107 -12.15 3.61 -19.74
N ASN A 108 -12.80 4.69 -20.22
CA ASN A 108 -12.65 6.04 -19.66
C ASN A 108 -13.31 6.25 -18.30
N LYS A 109 -13.93 5.23 -17.71
CA LYS A 109 -14.65 5.32 -16.44
C LYS A 109 -14.38 4.15 -15.52
N ASN A 110 -14.18 2.95 -16.06
CA ASN A 110 -14.14 1.71 -15.30
C ASN A 110 -12.70 1.22 -15.15
N LEU A 111 -12.39 0.68 -13.97
CA LEU A 111 -11.13 0.03 -13.68
C LEU A 111 -11.36 -1.31 -12.94
N VAL A 112 -10.32 -2.13 -12.93
CA VAL A 112 -10.24 -3.35 -12.12
C VAL A 112 -8.93 -3.35 -11.37
N VAL A 113 -9.01 -3.51 -10.05
CA VAL A 113 -7.87 -3.71 -9.16
C VAL A 113 -7.69 -5.21 -8.93
N LYS A 114 -6.50 -5.73 -9.19
CA LYS A 114 -6.14 -7.15 -9.05
C LYS A 114 -4.98 -7.29 -8.07
N PRO A 115 -5.24 -7.54 -6.78
CA PRO A 115 -4.20 -7.97 -5.85
C PRO A 115 -3.82 -9.43 -6.18
N ASP A 116 -2.53 -9.71 -6.14
CA ASP A 116 -2.01 -11.09 -6.26
C ASP A 116 -1.04 -11.35 -5.11
N ILE A 117 -1.45 -12.24 -4.20
CA ILE A 117 -0.68 -12.56 -3.00
C ILE A 117 0.09 -13.85 -3.26
N ILE A 118 1.39 -13.70 -3.45
CA ILE A 118 2.32 -14.79 -3.73
C ILE A 118 2.92 -15.29 -2.42
N ILE A 119 2.74 -16.57 -2.12
CA ILE A 119 3.31 -17.24 -0.95
C ILE A 119 4.47 -18.13 -1.37
N ASN A 120 5.63 -17.89 -0.79
CA ASN A 120 6.75 -18.80 -0.83
C ASN A 120 6.74 -19.68 0.43
N ASP A 121 6.14 -20.87 0.34
CA ASP A 121 6.02 -21.80 1.47
C ASP A 121 7.37 -22.24 2.04
N ALA A 122 8.38 -22.43 1.19
CA ALA A 122 9.73 -22.78 1.62
C ALA A 122 10.36 -21.66 2.44
N ALA A 123 10.22 -20.40 2.02
CA ALA A 123 10.71 -19.24 2.76
C ALA A 123 9.98 -19.05 4.10
N LEU A 124 8.66 -19.27 4.16
CA LEU A 124 7.89 -19.24 5.39
C LEU A 124 8.33 -20.35 6.36
N LYS A 125 8.57 -21.55 5.85
CA LYS A 125 9.11 -22.67 6.64
C LYS A 125 10.49 -22.36 7.19
N ALA A 126 11.40 -21.89 6.35
CA ALA A 126 12.76 -21.51 6.74
C ALA A 126 12.79 -20.36 7.77
N ALA A 127 11.78 -19.51 7.76
CA ALA A 127 11.60 -18.42 8.73
C ALA A 127 10.87 -18.87 10.04
N GLY A 128 10.70 -20.19 10.24
CA GLY A 128 10.15 -20.75 11.49
C GLY A 128 8.62 -20.83 11.54
N MET A 129 7.89 -20.50 10.46
CA MET A 129 6.44 -20.61 10.47
C MET A 129 5.99 -22.08 10.42
N GLY A 130 5.33 -22.57 11.46
CA GLY A 130 4.81 -23.92 11.57
C GLY A 130 3.81 -24.27 10.44
N TRP A 131 3.70 -25.56 10.10
CA TRP A 131 2.88 -26.03 8.96
C TRP A 131 1.40 -25.66 9.08
N LEU A 132 0.84 -25.69 10.30
CA LEU A 132 -0.56 -25.34 10.55
C LEU A 132 -0.82 -23.86 10.27
N LYS A 133 0.08 -22.98 10.74
CA LYS A 133 -0.01 -21.53 10.47
C LYS A 133 0.10 -21.24 8.96
N ARG A 134 0.99 -21.96 8.22
CA ARG A 134 1.11 -21.82 6.76
C ARG A 134 -0.14 -22.29 6.03
N LYS A 135 -0.75 -23.41 6.44
CA LYS A 135 -2.04 -23.88 5.89
C LYS A 135 -3.18 -22.90 6.15
N ALA A 136 -3.29 -22.40 7.38
CA ALA A 136 -4.32 -21.41 7.73
C ALA A 136 -4.15 -20.13 6.91
N LEU A 137 -2.91 -19.65 6.73
CA LEU A 137 -2.61 -18.49 5.88
C LEU A 137 -3.03 -18.72 4.43
N LYS A 138 -2.69 -19.87 3.84
CA LYS A 138 -3.11 -20.22 2.46
C LYS A 138 -4.62 -20.30 2.33
N ALA A 139 -5.31 -20.88 3.30
CA ALA A 139 -6.77 -20.96 3.31
C ALA A 139 -7.41 -19.57 3.39
N ALA A 140 -6.91 -18.69 4.27
CA ALA A 140 -7.42 -17.32 4.39
C ALA A 140 -7.23 -16.53 3.08
N LEU A 141 -6.07 -16.68 2.43
CA LEU A 141 -5.79 -16.00 1.16
C LEU A 141 -6.60 -16.56 -0.03
N ALA A 142 -6.97 -17.83 0.01
CA ALA A 142 -7.85 -18.43 -1.01
C ALA A 142 -9.26 -17.82 -1.00
N LEU A 143 -9.67 -17.23 0.13
CA LEU A 143 -10.94 -16.53 0.29
C LEU A 143 -10.86 -15.04 -0.04
N ALA A 144 -9.66 -14.50 -0.23
CA ALA A 144 -9.48 -13.09 -0.57
C ALA A 144 -10.01 -12.79 -1.98
N PRO A 145 -10.63 -11.62 -2.19
CA PRO A 145 -11.08 -11.20 -3.52
C PRO A 145 -9.91 -11.18 -4.51
N LYS A 146 -10.06 -11.86 -5.65
CA LYS A 146 -9.03 -11.89 -6.70
C LYS A 146 -9.02 -10.62 -7.56
N SER A 147 -10.11 -9.89 -7.54
CA SER A 147 -10.23 -8.62 -8.24
C SER A 147 -11.37 -7.81 -7.65
N GLU A 148 -11.25 -6.50 -7.74
CA GLU A 148 -12.26 -5.54 -7.36
C GLU A 148 -12.51 -4.58 -8.52
N LYS A 149 -13.80 -4.34 -8.82
CA LYS A 149 -14.21 -3.38 -9.85
C LYS A 149 -14.45 -2.03 -9.21
N GLY A 150 -14.05 -0.98 -9.89
CA GLY A 150 -14.27 0.38 -9.46
C GLY A 150 -14.45 1.31 -10.65
N THR A 151 -14.63 2.57 -10.34
CA THR A 151 -14.67 3.66 -11.31
C THR A 151 -13.55 4.64 -11.05
N TYR A 152 -13.23 5.48 -12.03
CA TYR A 152 -12.23 6.51 -11.85
C TYR A 152 -12.57 7.78 -12.62
N ILE A 153 -11.98 8.89 -12.18
CA ILE A 153 -11.94 10.16 -12.90
C ILE A 153 -10.51 10.70 -12.88
N VAL A 154 -10.11 11.37 -13.94
CA VAL A 154 -8.82 12.06 -14.03
C VAL A 154 -9.05 13.55 -13.89
N LYS A 155 -8.31 14.21 -12.97
CA LYS A 155 -8.31 15.66 -12.77
C LYS A 155 -6.87 16.18 -12.81
N GLY A 156 -6.46 16.73 -13.94
CA GLY A 156 -5.06 17.08 -14.15
C GLY A 156 -4.18 15.83 -14.12
N ASN A 157 -3.24 15.77 -13.17
CA ASN A 157 -2.40 14.60 -12.92
C ASN A 157 -2.92 13.69 -11.79
N MET A 158 -4.10 13.96 -11.25
CA MET A 158 -4.71 13.12 -10.21
C MET A 158 -5.69 12.13 -10.82
N VAL A 159 -5.59 10.88 -10.39
CA VAL A 159 -6.53 9.79 -10.69
C VAL A 159 -7.28 9.48 -9.40
N ILE A 160 -8.56 9.80 -9.35
CA ILE A 160 -9.44 9.54 -8.22
C ILE A 160 -10.20 8.26 -8.55
N MET A 161 -9.94 7.20 -7.82
CA MET A 161 -10.59 5.90 -7.94
C MET A 161 -11.68 5.78 -6.89
N THR A 162 -12.77 5.12 -7.23
CA THR A 162 -13.90 4.86 -6.33
C THR A 162 -14.23 3.37 -6.40
N ASP A 163 -14.21 2.70 -5.26
CA ASP A 163 -14.54 1.27 -5.15
C ASP A 163 -16.06 1.00 -5.12
N SER A 164 -16.44 -0.26 -4.93
CA SER A 164 -17.83 -0.70 -4.82
C SER A 164 -18.55 -0.19 -3.56
N ASN A 165 -17.82 0.22 -2.54
CA ASN A 165 -18.34 0.77 -1.27
C ASN A 165 -18.40 2.30 -1.26
N ASN A 166 -18.11 2.96 -2.40
CA ASN A 166 -17.96 4.40 -2.55
C ASN A 166 -16.77 5.00 -1.77
N GLU A 167 -15.81 4.19 -1.36
CA GLU A 167 -14.55 4.67 -0.82
C GLU A 167 -13.66 5.22 -1.94
N LYS A 168 -12.92 6.29 -1.63
CA LYS A 168 -12.14 6.99 -2.64
C LYS A 168 -10.66 6.97 -2.31
N ASP A 169 -9.87 6.54 -3.30
CA ASP A 169 -8.42 6.65 -3.29
C ASP A 169 -7.94 7.59 -4.39
N THR A 170 -6.83 8.29 -4.11
CA THR A 170 -6.24 9.21 -5.06
C THR A 170 -4.80 8.83 -5.35
N MET A 171 -4.48 8.70 -6.63
CA MET A 171 -3.13 8.50 -7.14
C MET A 171 -2.71 9.67 -8.01
N THR A 172 -1.40 9.83 -8.19
CA THR A 172 -0.83 10.80 -9.11
C THR A 172 -0.22 10.09 -10.30
N ILE A 173 -0.60 10.48 -11.53
CA ILE A 173 0.03 10.00 -12.75
C ILE A 173 1.23 10.88 -13.10
N SER A 174 2.35 10.27 -13.53
CA SER A 174 3.50 11.01 -14.06
C SER A 174 3.18 11.67 -15.41
N GLN A 175 3.89 12.75 -15.74
CA GLN A 175 3.68 13.50 -16.99
C GLN A 175 3.81 12.63 -18.26
N ASP A 176 4.71 11.65 -18.23
CA ASP A 176 4.93 10.70 -19.33
C ASP A 176 3.97 9.50 -19.31
N GLY A 177 3.03 9.46 -18.36
CA GLY A 177 2.05 8.39 -18.22
C GLY A 177 2.63 7.03 -17.79
N LYS A 178 3.91 6.93 -17.44
CA LYS A 178 4.57 5.66 -17.14
C LYS A 178 4.33 5.16 -15.73
N TYR A 179 3.95 6.05 -14.80
CA TYR A 179 3.85 5.72 -13.40
C TYR A 179 2.55 6.23 -12.78
N LEU A 180 2.00 5.43 -11.86
CA LEU A 180 1.01 5.87 -10.88
C LEU A 180 1.64 5.82 -9.50
N THR A 181 1.55 6.90 -8.75
CA THR A 181 2.07 7.00 -7.39
C THR A 181 0.93 7.20 -6.42
N GLY A 182 0.86 6.37 -5.39
CA GLY A 182 -0.09 6.47 -4.28
C GLY A 182 0.62 6.43 -2.94
N LYS A 183 -0.17 6.43 -1.86
CA LYS A 183 0.33 6.29 -0.48
C LYS A 183 -0.57 5.35 0.30
N PHE A 184 0.04 4.46 1.09
CA PHE A 184 -0.65 3.76 2.16
C PHE A 184 -0.69 4.67 3.40
N ASP A 185 -1.83 4.75 4.05
CA ASP A 185 -2.01 5.48 5.33
C ASP A 185 -1.39 6.89 5.33
N ALA A 186 -1.44 7.60 4.21
CA ALA A 186 -0.84 8.91 3.97
C ALA A 186 0.69 9.00 4.20
N LYS A 187 1.38 7.90 4.54
CA LYS A 187 2.80 7.92 4.93
C LYS A 187 3.72 7.18 3.97
N THR A 188 3.37 5.95 3.59
CA THR A 188 4.26 5.09 2.79
C THR A 188 3.94 5.22 1.30
N PRO A 189 4.78 5.89 0.51
CA PRO A 189 4.55 6.01 -0.92
C PRO A 189 4.82 4.68 -1.64
N PHE A 190 4.01 4.39 -2.65
CA PHE A 190 4.25 3.30 -3.60
C PHE A 190 4.12 3.81 -5.03
N LYS A 191 4.75 3.10 -5.97
CA LYS A 191 4.78 3.46 -7.38
C LYS A 191 4.49 2.25 -8.25
N LEU A 192 3.40 2.32 -9.01
CA LEU A 192 3.06 1.34 -10.02
C LEU A 192 3.67 1.76 -11.36
N THR A 193 4.21 0.80 -12.09
CA THR A 193 4.79 1.01 -13.43
C THR A 193 3.81 0.55 -14.48
N ARG A 194 3.66 1.32 -15.55
CA ARG A 194 2.83 0.96 -16.71
C ARG A 194 3.39 -0.28 -17.39
N THR A 195 2.51 -1.24 -17.67
CA THR A 195 2.84 -2.52 -18.34
C THR A 195 2.17 -2.67 -19.68
N LYS A 196 1.12 -1.87 -19.93
CA LYS A 196 0.37 -1.86 -21.20
C LYS A 196 -0.12 -0.45 -21.51
#